data_ac7449ef635a0809e1fea0484dbdd724
#
_entry.id   ac7449ef635a0809e1fea0484dbdd724
#
_cell.length_a   1.000
_cell.length_b   1.000
_cell.length_c   1.000
_cell.angle_alpha   90.00
_cell.angle_beta   90.00
_cell.angle_gamma   90.00
#
_symmetry.space_group_name_H-M   'P 1'
#
loop_
_entity.id
_entity.type
_entity.pdbx_description
1 polymer ?
#
loop_
_entity_poly.entity_id
_entity_poly.type
_entity_poly.pdbx_seq_one_letter_code
_entity_poly.pdbx_strand_id
1 'polypeptide(L)'
;MKITRYIVLLQFSLITSFAWSQIQLGDKVSLSGSLQADVLFPQEDEAIGTGTYDDWGLTNTYLDLNLLSKYVSAGARLEYLDHPLPGFEKDFAGWGVPYIYVTGKYKGVELTVGDFYDQFGNGFIYRTYEERSLGVDNSLRGARLVVRPFKGINIKMLGGKQRYYWQNKGYLWQGRYWNNPRRDSYVFGADAELNVEQWFKRMQESNTYLTLGVSYVGRQEDDEIVEAPVPNKRLNLPDVVNAYDFRAQLQKGNYNFMVDYAIKGCDPSSDNYYIYKNGSAVMVSGSYSKRGMSALIQAKRSDNMSYRSNRTINGVSTASFINNMPVFSYQHTYNLATIYPYSTQTAGEWAFQGEFSYNFKRKTALGGKYGTNIKLNFSHIRSIYGQFDNVAQLKGTNGKEATFFDMARFRPPRSATPSHSAARKE
;
A
#
# COMPACT_ATOMS: atom_id res chain seq x y z
N MET A 1 -18.76 19.00 35.50
CA MET A 1 -18.83 18.27 34.20
C MET A 1 -19.53 19.02 33.06
N LYS A 2 -20.62 19.78 33.24
CA LYS A 2 -21.28 20.50 32.14
C LYS A 2 -20.51 21.73 31.65
N ILE A 3 -19.85 22.49 32.54
CA ILE A 3 -19.11 23.73 32.20
C ILE A 3 -17.87 23.44 31.39
N THR A 4 -17.16 22.34 31.65
CA THR A 4 -15.94 21.94 30.93
C THR A 4 -16.25 21.61 29.47
N ARG A 5 -17.41 21.02 29.16
CA ARG A 5 -17.84 20.74 27.78
C ARG A 5 -18.05 22.01 26.94
N TYR A 6 -18.58 23.07 27.55
CA TYR A 6 -18.78 24.35 26.86
C TYR A 6 -17.47 25.11 26.64
N ILE A 7 -16.50 24.96 27.53
CA ILE A 7 -15.18 25.56 27.38
C ILE A 7 -14.41 24.91 26.24
N VAL A 8 -14.45 23.57 26.10
CA VAL A 8 -13.82 22.86 24.99
C VAL A 8 -14.47 23.21 23.66
N LEU A 9 -15.82 23.28 23.59
CA LEU A 9 -16.55 23.71 22.40
C LEU A 9 -16.25 25.18 22.04
N LEU A 10 -16.11 26.08 23.04
CA LEU A 10 -15.77 27.47 22.81
C LEU A 10 -14.32 27.65 22.32
N GLN A 11 -13.37 26.86 22.84
CA GLN A 11 -11.99 26.83 22.33
C GLN A 11 -11.92 26.30 20.90
N PHE A 12 -12.69 25.26 20.55
CA PHE A 12 -12.75 24.74 19.18
C PHE A 12 -13.34 25.79 18.21
N SER A 13 -14.38 26.54 18.61
CA SER A 13 -14.97 27.57 17.76
C SER A 13 -14.08 28.81 17.60
N LEU A 14 -13.20 29.11 18.56
CA LEU A 14 -12.22 30.19 18.46
C LEU A 14 -11.03 29.83 17.56
N ILE A 15 -10.63 28.57 17.52
CA ILE A 15 -9.55 28.08 16.62
C ILE A 15 -10.01 28.12 15.15
N THR A 16 -11.29 27.83 14.88
CA THR A 16 -11.83 27.86 13.51
C THR A 16 -11.94 29.28 12.92
N SER A 17 -11.96 30.33 13.72
CA SER A 17 -12.04 31.73 13.24
C SER A 17 -10.72 32.30 12.72
N PHE A 18 -9.59 31.62 12.91
CA PHE A 18 -8.26 32.04 12.40
C PHE A 18 -7.62 31.04 11.42
N ALA A 19 -8.39 30.15 10.82
CA ALA A 19 -7.88 29.20 9.85
C ALA A 19 -7.55 29.88 8.50
N TRP A 20 -6.44 30.57 8.44
CA TRP A 20 -5.81 30.96 7.18
C TRP A 20 -5.14 29.69 6.61
N SER A 21 -5.85 29.01 5.72
CA SER A 21 -5.34 27.78 5.11
C SER A 21 -4.15 28.02 4.17
N GLN A 22 -3.92 29.28 3.78
CA GLN A 22 -2.84 29.67 2.88
C GLN A 22 -2.39 31.10 3.15
N ILE A 23 -1.08 31.27 3.35
CA ILE A 23 -0.42 32.55 3.50
C ILE A 23 0.48 32.77 2.29
N GLN A 24 0.28 33.85 1.55
CA GLN A 24 1.22 34.26 0.52
C GLN A 24 2.38 35.06 1.14
N LEU A 25 3.58 34.50 1.01
CA LEU A 25 4.84 35.15 1.41
C LEU A 25 5.46 35.88 0.23
N GLY A 26 4.81 36.97 -0.23
CA GLY A 26 5.16 37.69 -1.46
C GLY A 26 4.57 37.04 -2.72
N ASP A 27 4.92 37.58 -3.91
CA ASP A 27 4.28 37.22 -5.20
C ASP A 27 4.54 35.79 -5.71
N LYS A 28 5.45 35.04 -5.08
CA LYS A 28 5.96 33.78 -5.66
C LYS A 28 6.06 32.62 -4.67
N VAL A 29 5.73 32.82 -3.40
CA VAL A 29 5.85 31.80 -2.36
C VAL A 29 4.56 31.72 -1.58
N SER A 30 3.99 30.53 -1.47
CA SER A 30 2.83 30.27 -0.64
C SER A 30 3.17 29.26 0.44
N LEU A 31 2.69 29.53 1.67
CA LEU A 31 2.71 28.60 2.79
C LEU A 31 1.28 28.14 3.05
N SER A 32 1.06 26.84 3.07
CA SER A 32 -0.23 26.26 3.44
C SER A 32 -0.06 25.27 4.58
N GLY A 33 -1.12 25.10 5.37
CA GLY A 33 -1.14 24.13 6.47
C GLY A 33 -2.50 23.45 6.55
N SER A 34 -2.52 22.22 7.02
CA SER A 34 -3.73 21.49 7.36
C SER A 34 -3.57 20.78 8.69
N LEU A 35 -4.60 20.85 9.52
CA LEU A 35 -4.69 20.13 10.78
C LEU A 35 -5.83 19.12 10.70
N GLN A 36 -5.50 17.85 10.97
CA GLN A 36 -6.47 16.79 11.15
C GLN A 36 -6.33 16.25 12.56
N ALA A 37 -7.44 16.12 13.28
CA ALA A 37 -7.47 15.50 14.59
C ALA A 37 -8.68 14.56 14.68
N ASP A 38 -8.41 13.28 14.83
CA ASP A 38 -9.41 12.25 15.05
C ASP A 38 -9.37 11.87 16.53
N VAL A 39 -10.50 11.99 17.22
CA VAL A 39 -10.60 11.76 18.67
C VAL A 39 -11.71 10.76 18.94
N LEU A 40 -11.41 9.75 19.75
CA LEU A 40 -12.36 8.71 20.19
C LEU A 40 -12.41 8.68 21.71
N PHE A 41 -13.61 8.70 22.26
CA PHE A 41 -13.86 8.48 23.68
C PHE A 41 -14.44 7.06 23.84
N PRO A 42 -13.62 6.06 24.19
CA PRO A 42 -14.10 4.69 24.36
C PRO A 42 -15.05 4.58 25.55
N GLN A 43 -16.04 3.73 25.42
CA GLN A 43 -16.96 3.38 26.51
C GLN A 43 -16.95 1.87 26.68
N GLU A 44 -17.04 1.43 27.93
CA GLU A 44 -17.20 0.02 28.25
C GLU A 44 -18.59 -0.46 27.83
N ASP A 45 -18.67 -1.62 27.25
CA ASP A 45 -19.90 -2.32 26.91
C ASP A 45 -19.78 -3.78 27.36
N GLU A 46 -20.46 -4.10 28.47
CA GLU A 46 -20.46 -5.45 29.05
C GLU A 46 -21.10 -6.48 28.12
N ALA A 47 -22.09 -6.06 27.29
CA ALA A 47 -22.82 -6.98 26.41
C ALA A 47 -21.94 -7.57 25.30
N ILE A 48 -20.92 -6.85 24.86
CA ILE A 48 -19.95 -7.30 23.85
C ILE A 48 -18.55 -7.55 24.42
N GLY A 49 -18.39 -7.39 25.75
CA GLY A 49 -17.14 -7.70 26.44
C GLY A 49 -15.96 -6.84 26.00
N THR A 50 -16.14 -5.53 25.80
CA THR A 50 -15.07 -4.62 25.33
C THR A 50 -13.91 -4.48 26.32
N GLY A 51 -14.13 -4.83 27.61
CA GLY A 51 -13.17 -4.59 28.69
C GLY A 51 -13.06 -3.12 29.08
N THR A 52 -12.18 -2.84 30.04
CA THR A 52 -11.87 -1.50 30.51
C THR A 52 -10.81 -0.85 29.64
N TYR A 53 -10.97 0.45 29.36
CA TYR A 53 -9.95 1.26 28.71
C TYR A 53 -9.26 2.11 29.78
N ASP A 54 -7.93 2.01 29.89
CA ASP A 54 -7.14 2.82 30.82
C ASP A 54 -7.10 4.29 30.40
N ASP A 55 -7.28 4.58 29.12
CA ASP A 55 -7.25 5.91 28.54
C ASP A 55 -8.66 6.47 28.37
N TRP A 56 -8.90 7.67 28.91
CA TRP A 56 -10.18 8.37 28.80
C TRP A 56 -10.46 8.87 27.37
N GLY A 57 -9.45 8.93 26.50
CA GLY A 57 -9.56 9.38 25.12
C GLY A 57 -8.36 8.94 24.29
N LEU A 58 -8.64 8.54 23.05
CA LEU A 58 -7.67 8.16 22.04
C LEU A 58 -7.62 9.23 20.98
N THR A 59 -6.44 9.53 20.43
CA THR A 59 -6.32 10.58 19.41
C THR A 59 -5.22 10.32 18.41
N ASN A 60 -5.56 10.60 17.13
CA ASN A 60 -4.59 10.72 16.05
C ASN A 60 -4.62 12.15 15.53
N THR A 61 -3.52 12.87 15.68
CA THR A 61 -3.42 14.26 15.24
C THR A 61 -2.25 14.45 14.28
N TYR A 62 -2.51 15.14 13.18
CA TYR A 62 -1.56 15.44 12.12
C TYR A 62 -1.61 16.93 11.78
N LEU A 63 -0.45 17.58 11.77
CA LEU A 63 -0.28 18.95 11.27
C LEU A 63 0.67 18.91 10.08
N ASP A 64 0.15 19.13 8.88
CA ASP A 64 0.93 19.24 7.66
C ASP A 64 1.19 20.70 7.32
N LEU A 65 2.45 21.03 7.04
CA LEU A 65 2.90 22.34 6.60
C LEU A 65 3.58 22.19 5.24
N ASN A 66 3.18 22.99 4.25
CA ASN A 66 3.72 22.96 2.91
C ASN A 66 4.08 24.36 2.42
N LEU A 67 5.30 24.50 1.95
CA LEU A 67 5.81 25.67 1.29
C LEU A 67 5.96 25.40 -0.21
N LEU A 68 5.36 26.22 -1.03
CA LEU A 68 5.37 26.05 -2.49
C LEU A 68 5.89 27.32 -3.15
N SER A 69 6.88 27.13 -4.04
CA SER A 69 7.34 28.17 -4.96
C SER A 69 7.49 27.61 -6.37
N LYS A 70 7.84 28.46 -7.33
CA LYS A 70 7.99 28.06 -8.74
C LYS A 70 9.01 26.94 -8.95
N TYR A 71 10.12 26.92 -8.21
CA TYR A 71 11.23 26.00 -8.41
C TYR A 71 11.48 25.09 -7.22
N VAL A 72 10.97 25.44 -6.05
CA VAL A 72 11.21 24.72 -4.80
C VAL A 72 9.90 24.50 -4.08
N SER A 73 9.68 23.28 -3.61
CA SER A 73 8.65 22.97 -2.63
C SER A 73 9.29 22.28 -1.43
N ALA A 74 8.76 22.53 -0.25
CA ALA A 74 9.19 21.90 0.99
C ALA A 74 7.98 21.59 1.84
N GLY A 75 8.04 20.56 2.66
CA GLY A 75 6.97 20.25 3.59
C GLY A 75 7.46 19.53 4.82
N ALA A 76 6.67 19.63 5.88
CA ALA A 76 6.88 18.92 7.12
C ALA A 76 5.54 18.51 7.72
N ARG A 77 5.50 17.34 8.37
CA ARG A 77 4.36 16.85 9.12
C ARG A 77 4.76 16.64 10.57
N LEU A 78 3.96 17.18 11.46
CA LEU A 78 3.98 16.81 12.87
C LEU A 78 2.87 15.79 13.12
N GLU A 79 3.19 14.75 13.86
CA GLU A 79 2.23 13.74 14.32
C GLU A 79 2.20 13.70 15.84
N TYR A 80 1.00 13.50 16.37
CA TYR A 80 0.79 13.15 17.77
C TYR A 80 -0.15 11.94 17.82
N LEU A 81 0.41 10.77 18.16
CA LEU A 81 -0.23 9.46 18.19
C LEU A 81 0.07 8.77 19.52
N ASP A 82 0.07 9.50 20.63
CA ASP A 82 0.47 8.95 21.94
C ASP A 82 -0.49 7.85 22.40
N HIS A 83 -1.78 8.02 22.11
CA HIS A 83 -2.83 7.03 22.32
C HIS A 83 -3.58 6.80 21.01
N PRO A 84 -3.05 5.95 20.10
CA PRO A 84 -3.61 5.78 18.77
C PRO A 84 -4.99 5.13 18.79
N LEU A 85 -5.80 5.46 17.79
CA LEU A 85 -7.14 4.90 17.59
C LEU A 85 -7.09 3.37 17.38
N PRO A 86 -8.18 2.63 17.70
CA PRO A 86 -8.27 1.20 17.44
C PRO A 86 -8.00 0.87 15.98
N GLY A 87 -7.32 -0.24 15.72
CA GLY A 87 -6.91 -0.67 14.38
C GLY A 87 -5.48 -0.25 14.01
N PHE A 88 -4.87 0.64 14.77
CA PHE A 88 -3.46 0.97 14.64
C PHE A 88 -2.61 -0.03 15.42
N GLU A 89 -1.45 -0.38 14.89
CA GLU A 89 -0.49 -1.22 15.59
C GLU A 89 0.09 -0.48 16.80
N LYS A 90 0.51 -1.20 17.85
CA LYS A 90 1.09 -0.61 19.06
C LYS A 90 2.31 0.28 18.80
N ASP A 91 3.04 -0.03 17.75
CA ASP A 91 4.25 0.69 17.34
C ASP A 91 3.97 2.10 16.81
N PHE A 92 2.71 2.42 16.55
CA PHE A 92 2.28 3.76 16.15
C PHE A 92 2.26 4.77 17.29
N ALA A 93 2.29 4.33 18.56
CA ALA A 93 2.25 5.24 19.69
C ALA A 93 3.51 6.11 19.75
N GLY A 94 3.34 7.43 19.62
CA GLY A 94 4.43 8.40 19.70
C GLY A 94 4.08 9.74 19.08
N TRP A 95 5.04 10.66 19.06
CA TRP A 95 4.88 11.96 18.44
C TRP A 95 6.20 12.53 17.91
N GLY A 96 6.13 13.42 16.93
CA GLY A 96 7.31 14.06 16.35
C GLY A 96 7.09 14.51 14.91
N VAL A 97 8.19 14.62 14.15
CA VAL A 97 8.21 15.03 12.73
C VAL A 97 8.61 13.83 11.86
N PRO A 98 7.68 12.94 11.50
CA PRO A 98 7.98 11.73 10.73
C PRO A 98 8.27 11.99 9.26
N TYR A 99 7.79 13.11 8.73
CA TYR A 99 7.86 13.43 7.31
C TYR A 99 8.35 14.84 7.10
N ILE A 100 9.48 14.98 6.40
CA ILE A 100 10.06 16.27 6.03
C ILE A 100 10.79 16.12 4.68
N TYR A 101 10.56 17.05 3.76
CA TYR A 101 11.18 17.01 2.44
C TYR A 101 11.44 18.41 1.86
N VAL A 102 12.36 18.43 0.92
CA VAL A 102 12.59 19.55 0.01
C VAL A 102 12.70 19.01 -1.42
N THR A 103 11.98 19.61 -2.34
CA THR A 103 12.00 19.26 -3.78
C THR A 103 12.38 20.46 -4.61
N GLY A 104 13.42 20.31 -5.42
CA GLY A 104 13.81 21.27 -6.45
C GLY A 104 13.33 20.81 -7.83
N LYS A 105 12.80 21.75 -8.65
CA LYS A 105 12.29 21.46 -10.01
C LYS A 105 12.87 22.45 -11.02
N TYR A 106 13.52 21.92 -12.05
CA TYR A 106 14.07 22.76 -13.12
C TYR A 106 14.18 22.00 -14.43
N LYS A 107 13.63 22.56 -15.53
CA LYS A 107 13.76 22.05 -16.92
C LYS A 107 13.62 20.52 -17.09
N GLY A 108 12.56 19.94 -16.54
CA GLY A 108 12.30 18.50 -16.67
C GLY A 108 13.04 17.61 -15.67
N VAL A 109 13.83 18.21 -14.77
CA VAL A 109 14.48 17.51 -13.65
C VAL A 109 13.78 17.90 -12.36
N GLU A 110 13.48 16.90 -11.52
CA GLU A 110 12.90 17.06 -10.18
C GLU A 110 13.73 16.23 -9.21
N LEU A 111 14.30 16.86 -8.20
CA LEU A 111 15.05 16.20 -7.13
C LEU A 111 14.36 16.46 -5.81
N THR A 112 13.96 15.38 -5.13
CA THR A 112 13.45 15.40 -3.75
C THR A 112 14.49 14.81 -2.82
N VAL A 113 14.76 15.49 -1.72
CA VAL A 113 15.61 15.03 -0.61
C VAL A 113 14.78 15.08 0.67
N GLY A 114 14.87 14.04 1.47
CA GLY A 114 14.06 13.84 2.67
C GLY A 114 13.07 12.71 2.51
N ASP A 115 11.87 12.86 3.04
CA ASP A 115 10.83 11.84 2.98
C ASP A 115 10.00 11.99 1.70
N PHE A 116 9.67 10.86 1.08
CA PHE A 116 8.86 10.82 -0.13
C PHE A 116 8.05 9.54 -0.26
N TYR A 117 6.98 9.63 -1.03
CA TYR A 117 6.21 8.50 -1.53
C TYR A 117 6.40 8.40 -3.04
N ASP A 118 6.45 7.20 -3.56
CA ASP A 118 6.42 6.94 -5.00
C ASP A 118 5.91 5.51 -5.28
N GLN A 119 5.61 5.27 -6.54
CA GLN A 119 5.17 3.98 -7.04
C GLN A 119 5.76 3.74 -8.43
N PHE A 120 6.14 2.48 -8.70
CA PHE A 120 6.53 2.01 -10.02
C PHE A 120 5.39 1.17 -10.61
N GLY A 121 4.89 1.56 -11.79
CA GLY A 121 3.78 0.89 -12.44
C GLY A 121 2.58 0.66 -11.53
N ASN A 122 2.11 -0.58 -11.46
CA ASN A 122 0.99 -1.00 -10.63
C ASN A 122 1.37 -1.31 -9.17
N GLY A 123 2.63 -1.09 -8.80
CA GLY A 123 3.11 -1.30 -7.44
C GLY A 123 3.57 -2.73 -7.14
N PHE A 124 3.73 -3.59 -8.15
CA PHE A 124 4.11 -4.99 -7.96
C PHE A 124 5.43 -5.18 -7.25
N ILE A 125 6.40 -4.29 -7.51
CA ILE A 125 7.72 -4.34 -6.90
C ILE A 125 8.03 -3.15 -6.00
N TYR A 126 7.33 -1.99 -6.20
CA TYR A 126 7.53 -0.81 -5.38
C TYR A 126 6.29 0.06 -5.30
N ARG A 127 5.85 0.31 -4.08
CA ARG A 127 4.84 1.33 -3.73
C ARG A 127 5.01 1.75 -2.30
N THR A 128 5.20 3.04 -2.09
CA THR A 128 5.13 3.67 -0.77
C THR A 128 4.01 4.70 -0.76
N TYR A 129 3.24 4.74 0.33
CA TYR A 129 2.05 5.60 0.43
C TYR A 129 1.67 5.86 1.89
N GLU A 130 0.80 6.83 2.09
CA GLU A 130 0.11 7.07 3.35
C GLU A 130 -1.37 6.78 3.20
N GLU A 131 -1.93 6.06 4.15
CA GLU A 131 -3.37 5.85 4.30
C GLU A 131 -3.72 5.89 5.79
N ARG A 132 -4.10 7.08 6.25
CA ARG A 132 -4.36 7.33 7.68
C ARG A 132 -5.50 6.50 8.24
N SER A 133 -6.52 6.20 7.43
CA SER A 133 -7.65 5.36 7.84
C SER A 133 -7.26 3.91 8.13
N LEU A 134 -6.18 3.44 7.53
CA LEU A 134 -5.63 2.09 7.72
C LEU A 134 -4.38 2.06 8.61
N GLY A 135 -3.94 3.23 9.09
CA GLY A 135 -2.71 3.34 9.84
C GLY A 135 -1.46 2.96 9.04
N VAL A 136 -1.43 3.22 7.74
CA VAL A 136 -0.28 2.91 6.89
C VAL A 136 0.48 4.19 6.54
N ASP A 137 1.77 4.22 6.82
CA ASP A 137 2.72 5.21 6.32
C ASP A 137 4.08 4.54 6.18
N ASN A 138 4.46 4.22 4.95
CA ASN A 138 5.70 3.53 4.61
C ASN A 138 6.64 4.39 3.76
N SER A 139 6.68 5.71 3.98
CA SER A 139 7.57 6.64 3.30
C SER A 139 9.04 6.20 3.31
N LEU A 140 9.78 6.54 2.26
CA LEU A 140 11.24 6.44 2.27
C LEU A 140 11.86 7.77 2.63
N ARG A 141 12.91 7.76 3.46
CA ARG A 141 13.81 8.89 3.70
C ARG A 141 15.10 8.67 2.93
N GLY A 142 15.37 9.58 2.00
CA GLY A 142 16.54 9.50 1.14
C GLY A 142 16.48 10.52 0.03
N ALA A 143 16.66 10.07 -1.21
CA ALA A 143 16.60 10.92 -2.38
C ALA A 143 15.77 10.26 -3.50
N ARG A 144 15.04 11.09 -4.24
CA ARG A 144 14.24 10.73 -5.41
C ARG A 144 14.54 11.71 -6.54
N LEU A 145 14.91 11.19 -7.68
CA LEU A 145 15.20 11.96 -8.90
C LEU A 145 14.22 11.55 -9.99
N VAL A 146 13.57 12.53 -10.62
CA VAL A 146 12.75 12.35 -11.83
C VAL A 146 13.37 13.17 -12.95
N VAL A 147 13.61 12.52 -14.08
CA VAL A 147 14.19 13.16 -15.27
C VAL A 147 13.29 12.90 -16.47
N ARG A 148 12.94 13.97 -17.18
CA ARG A 148 12.20 13.94 -18.43
C ARG A 148 13.09 14.53 -19.54
N PRO A 149 14.05 13.72 -20.07
CA PRO A 149 15.07 14.23 -20.98
C PRO A 149 14.49 14.63 -22.34
N PHE A 150 13.49 13.88 -22.79
CA PHE A 150 12.81 14.10 -24.06
C PHE A 150 11.30 13.89 -23.91
N LYS A 151 10.53 14.34 -24.88
CA LYS A 151 9.09 14.05 -24.92
C LYS A 151 8.86 12.54 -24.96
N GLY A 152 7.95 12.06 -24.14
CA GLY A 152 7.59 10.65 -24.08
C GLY A 152 8.52 9.77 -23.23
N ILE A 153 9.58 10.32 -22.62
CA ILE A 153 10.46 9.58 -21.72
C ILE A 153 10.35 10.15 -20.31
N ASN A 154 10.05 9.29 -19.34
CA ASN A 154 10.05 9.60 -17.93
C ASN A 154 10.91 8.57 -17.18
N ILE A 155 11.93 9.04 -16.49
CA ILE A 155 12.85 8.20 -15.72
C ILE A 155 12.78 8.64 -14.27
N LYS A 156 12.58 7.69 -13.37
CA LYS A 156 12.62 7.90 -11.93
C LYS A 156 13.77 7.07 -11.36
N MET A 157 14.46 7.61 -10.36
CA MET A 157 15.45 6.90 -9.55
C MET A 157 15.20 7.28 -8.10
N LEU A 158 15.37 6.33 -7.22
CA LEU A 158 15.16 6.58 -5.79
C LEU A 158 16.05 5.68 -4.94
N GLY A 159 16.28 6.12 -3.70
CA GLY A 159 16.95 5.32 -2.70
C GLY A 159 16.74 5.93 -1.32
N GLY A 160 16.58 5.06 -0.33
CA GLY A 160 16.35 5.48 1.04
C GLY A 160 16.02 4.35 2.00
N LYS A 161 15.81 4.72 3.23
CA LYS A 161 15.39 3.82 4.31
C LYS A 161 13.90 4.04 4.60
N GLN A 162 13.15 2.96 4.73
CA GLN A 162 11.73 3.02 5.01
C GLN A 162 11.46 3.49 6.43
N ARG A 163 10.38 4.24 6.62
CA ARG A 163 9.89 4.62 7.93
C ARG A 163 9.63 3.39 8.79
N TYR A 164 10.06 3.48 10.05
CA TYR A 164 9.71 2.57 11.11
C TYR A 164 8.94 3.37 12.16
N TYR A 165 7.81 2.88 12.64
CA TYR A 165 6.94 3.67 13.52
C TYR A 165 7.59 4.01 14.87
N TRP A 166 6.89 4.80 15.68
CA TRP A 166 7.30 5.25 17.00
C TRP A 166 7.42 4.09 18.01
N GLN A 167 8.26 3.13 17.78
CA GLN A 167 8.31 1.84 18.48
C GLN A 167 8.55 1.88 19.98
N ASN A 168 8.95 3.01 20.55
CA ASN A 168 9.22 3.08 21.97
C ASN A 168 9.00 4.48 22.53
N LYS A 169 8.11 4.60 23.49
CA LYS A 169 8.02 5.78 24.34
C LYS A 169 9.38 6.16 24.95
N GLY A 170 10.32 5.20 25.12
CA GLY A 170 11.68 5.43 25.57
C GLY A 170 12.54 6.29 24.62
N TYR A 171 12.25 6.32 23.34
CA TYR A 171 12.97 7.21 22.39
C TYR A 171 12.61 8.69 22.59
N LEU A 172 11.40 9.00 22.98
CA LEU A 172 10.96 10.36 23.27
C LEU A 172 11.69 10.94 24.49
N TRP A 173 11.95 10.13 25.52
CA TRP A 173 12.66 10.54 26.73
C TRP A 173 14.16 10.77 26.54
N GLN A 174 14.76 10.21 25.49
CA GLN A 174 16.19 10.38 25.21
C GLN A 174 16.53 11.64 24.39
N GLY A 175 15.61 12.59 24.24
CA GLY A 175 15.85 13.87 23.54
C GLY A 175 16.10 13.70 22.03
N ARG A 176 15.72 12.58 21.44
CA ARG A 176 15.90 12.29 20.02
C ARG A 176 14.65 12.57 19.18
N TYR A 177 13.99 13.67 19.41
CA TYR A 177 12.76 14.11 18.71
C TYR A 177 12.91 14.20 17.18
N TRP A 178 14.13 14.31 16.68
CA TRP A 178 14.45 14.39 15.26
C TRP A 178 14.83 13.07 14.63
N ASN A 179 15.14 12.04 15.43
CA ASN A 179 15.50 10.71 14.94
C ASN A 179 14.25 9.87 14.78
N ASN A 180 13.52 10.14 13.74
CA ASN A 180 12.50 9.24 13.25
C ASN A 180 13.11 7.86 13.02
N PRO A 181 12.67 6.81 13.70
CA PRO A 181 13.22 5.48 13.47
C PRO A 181 13.05 5.08 12.01
N ARG A 182 14.10 4.56 11.44
CA ARG A 182 14.13 3.99 10.09
C ARG A 182 14.54 2.54 10.16
N ARG A 183 14.04 1.75 9.23
CA ARG A 183 14.45 0.35 9.12
C ARG A 183 15.91 0.30 8.71
N ASP A 184 16.62 -0.76 9.13
CA ASP A 184 18.04 -0.90 8.82
C ASP A 184 18.29 -1.19 7.34
N SER A 185 17.31 -1.81 6.66
CA SER A 185 17.37 -2.08 5.24
C SER A 185 17.38 -0.81 4.38
N TYR A 186 18.09 -0.87 3.27
CA TYR A 186 18.13 0.16 2.25
C TYR A 186 17.36 -0.29 1.00
N VAL A 187 16.41 0.53 0.55
CA VAL A 187 15.62 0.30 -0.66
C VAL A 187 16.06 1.27 -1.73
N PHE A 188 16.33 0.78 -2.92
CA PHE A 188 16.74 1.59 -4.07
C PHE A 188 16.13 1.06 -5.35
N GLY A 189 15.94 1.92 -6.33
CA GLY A 189 15.33 1.49 -7.58
C GLY A 189 15.33 2.54 -8.68
N ALA A 190 14.97 2.08 -9.87
CA ALA A 190 14.77 2.91 -11.04
C ALA A 190 13.54 2.44 -11.83
N ASP A 191 12.88 3.38 -12.45
CA ASP A 191 11.70 3.19 -13.30
C ASP A 191 11.85 4.01 -14.57
N ALA A 192 11.57 3.42 -15.71
CA ALA A 192 11.58 4.11 -17.01
C ALA A 192 10.26 3.83 -17.73
N GLU A 193 9.60 4.91 -18.16
CA GLU A 193 8.38 4.84 -18.92
C GLU A 193 8.55 5.55 -20.27
N LEU A 194 8.08 4.89 -21.32
CA LEU A 194 8.13 5.35 -22.70
C LEU A 194 6.71 5.50 -23.24
N ASN A 195 6.31 6.73 -23.56
CA ASN A 195 5.05 7.05 -24.21
C ASN A 195 5.31 7.16 -25.72
N VAL A 196 5.15 6.04 -26.41
CA VAL A 196 5.59 5.85 -27.81
C VAL A 196 4.85 6.78 -28.76
N GLU A 197 3.57 7.06 -28.52
CA GLU A 197 2.75 7.97 -29.33
C GLU A 197 3.31 9.39 -29.40
N GLN A 198 4.16 9.80 -28.44
CA GLN A 198 4.78 11.14 -28.48
C GLN A 198 5.73 11.31 -29.67
N TRP A 199 6.18 10.23 -30.28
CA TRP A 199 7.10 10.24 -31.42
C TRP A 199 6.43 9.99 -32.76
N PHE A 200 5.17 9.47 -32.77
CA PHE A 200 4.47 9.10 -33.99
C PHE A 200 3.14 9.85 -34.15
N LYS A 201 3.11 10.88 -35.03
CA LYS A 201 1.89 11.65 -35.29
C LYS A 201 0.68 10.79 -35.69
N ARG A 202 0.90 9.72 -36.48
CA ARG A 202 -0.16 8.80 -36.87
C ARG A 202 -0.86 8.11 -35.69
N MET A 203 -0.13 7.84 -34.64
CA MET A 203 -0.69 7.25 -33.40
C MET A 203 -1.55 8.30 -32.67
N GLN A 204 -1.07 9.54 -32.58
CA GLN A 204 -1.81 10.64 -31.96
C GLN A 204 -3.11 10.95 -32.72
N GLU A 205 -3.05 11.04 -34.05
CA GLU A 205 -4.21 11.25 -34.89
C GLU A 205 -5.25 10.13 -34.82
N SER A 206 -4.81 8.90 -34.62
CA SER A 206 -5.69 7.72 -34.43
C SER A 206 -6.13 7.47 -33.02
N ASN A 207 -5.88 8.39 -32.06
CA ASN A 207 -6.15 8.22 -30.61
C ASN A 207 -5.61 6.89 -30.07
N THR A 208 -4.39 6.53 -30.48
CA THR A 208 -3.69 5.33 -30.05
C THR A 208 -2.51 5.73 -29.17
N TYR A 209 -2.52 5.31 -27.91
CA TYR A 209 -1.50 5.60 -26.92
C TYR A 209 -0.87 4.28 -26.47
N LEU A 210 0.44 4.20 -26.55
CA LEU A 210 1.21 3.02 -26.14
C LEU A 210 2.25 3.45 -25.11
N THR A 211 2.09 2.98 -23.88
CA THR A 211 3.06 3.16 -22.82
C THR A 211 3.78 1.84 -22.55
N LEU A 212 5.10 1.88 -22.59
CA LEU A 212 5.95 0.76 -22.16
C LEU A 212 6.71 1.17 -20.92
N GLY A 213 6.83 0.25 -19.95
CA GLY A 213 7.52 0.53 -18.71
C GLY A 213 8.45 -0.60 -18.31
N VAL A 214 9.57 -0.24 -17.70
CA VAL A 214 10.48 -1.18 -17.05
C VAL A 214 10.95 -0.59 -15.72
N SER A 215 10.94 -1.41 -14.68
CA SER A 215 11.38 -1.00 -13.35
C SER A 215 12.29 -2.03 -12.73
N TYR A 216 13.13 -1.53 -11.84
CA TYR A 216 14.02 -2.32 -11.00
C TYR A 216 13.96 -1.80 -9.56
N VAL A 217 13.93 -2.72 -8.60
CA VAL A 217 14.03 -2.41 -7.17
C VAL A 217 14.96 -3.41 -6.49
N GLY A 218 15.91 -2.90 -5.74
CA GLY A 218 16.76 -3.67 -4.85
C GLY A 218 16.45 -3.33 -3.40
N ARG A 219 16.44 -4.34 -2.54
CA ARG A 219 16.46 -4.19 -1.09
C ARG A 219 17.74 -4.82 -0.56
N GLN A 220 18.55 -4.03 0.10
CA GLN A 220 19.71 -4.48 0.85
C GLN A 220 19.37 -4.52 2.33
N GLU A 221 19.72 -5.60 2.98
CA GLU A 221 19.49 -5.82 4.41
C GLU A 221 20.71 -6.50 5.00
N ASP A 222 21.15 -6.04 6.17
CA ASP A 222 22.27 -6.65 6.88
C ASP A 222 21.93 -8.08 7.33
N ASP A 223 22.96 -8.87 7.59
CA ASP A 223 22.84 -10.26 8.01
C ASP A 223 22.03 -10.39 9.30
N GLU A 224 20.86 -11.00 9.19
CA GLU A 224 20.08 -11.44 10.33
C GLU A 224 20.35 -12.91 10.64
N ILE A 225 20.43 -13.23 11.93
CA ILE A 225 20.64 -14.60 12.37
C ILE A 225 19.29 -15.33 12.40
N VAL A 226 19.04 -16.13 11.38
CA VAL A 226 17.88 -17.04 11.35
C VAL A 226 18.38 -18.49 11.46
N GLU A 227 17.97 -19.16 12.53
CA GLU A 227 18.35 -20.57 12.76
C GLU A 227 17.77 -21.48 11.68
N ALA A 228 18.59 -22.38 11.16
CA ALA A 228 18.16 -23.43 10.25
C ALA A 228 17.43 -24.55 11.02
N PRO A 229 16.64 -25.41 10.35
CA PRO A 229 16.07 -26.60 10.98
C PRO A 229 17.09 -27.60 11.49
N VAL A 230 18.34 -27.47 11.05
CA VAL A 230 19.47 -28.31 11.49
C VAL A 230 20.15 -27.64 12.68
N PRO A 231 20.36 -28.34 13.82
CA PRO A 231 21.00 -27.76 15.00
C PRO A 231 22.36 -27.10 14.69
N ASN A 232 22.60 -25.96 15.32
CA ASN A 232 23.87 -25.19 15.19
C ASN A 232 24.18 -24.70 13.77
N LYS A 233 23.17 -24.60 12.87
CA LYS A 233 23.31 -24.00 11.56
C LYS A 233 22.38 -22.80 11.38
N ARG A 234 22.83 -21.82 10.62
CA ARG A 234 22.06 -20.64 10.20
C ARG A 234 21.66 -20.75 8.76
N LEU A 235 20.58 -20.08 8.39
CA LEU A 235 20.21 -19.89 7.00
C LEU A 235 21.18 -18.89 6.34
N ASN A 236 21.61 -19.18 5.11
CA ASN A 236 22.38 -18.25 4.30
C ASN A 236 21.41 -17.32 3.57
N LEU A 237 21.14 -16.15 4.11
CA LEU A 237 20.17 -15.20 3.57
C LEU A 237 20.86 -14.30 2.53
N PRO A 238 20.19 -13.92 1.43
CA PRO A 238 20.76 -13.02 0.44
C PRO A 238 20.86 -11.58 1.02
N ASP A 239 22.02 -10.92 0.86
CA ASP A 239 22.23 -9.53 1.28
C ASP A 239 21.36 -8.57 0.48
N VAL A 240 21.21 -8.84 -0.82
CA VAL A 240 20.39 -8.04 -1.73
C VAL A 240 19.34 -8.89 -2.41
N VAL A 241 18.09 -8.46 -2.32
CA VAL A 241 16.98 -9.04 -3.07
C VAL A 241 16.58 -8.08 -4.20
N ASN A 242 16.57 -8.58 -5.42
CA ASN A 242 16.29 -7.81 -6.62
C ASN A 242 14.89 -8.15 -7.16
N ALA A 243 14.17 -7.15 -7.65
CA ALA A 243 12.89 -7.31 -8.31
C ALA A 243 12.85 -6.46 -9.60
N TYR A 244 12.20 -7.00 -10.62
CA TYR A 244 12.03 -6.37 -11.94
C TYR A 244 10.55 -6.40 -12.32
N ASP A 245 10.15 -5.39 -13.08
CA ASP A 245 8.78 -5.24 -13.55
C ASP A 245 8.79 -4.76 -15.00
N PHE A 246 7.95 -5.36 -15.85
CA PHE A 246 7.80 -5.08 -17.27
C PHE A 246 6.34 -4.88 -17.59
N ARG A 247 5.98 -3.73 -18.15
CA ARG A 247 4.60 -3.41 -18.42
C ARG A 247 4.38 -2.79 -19.78
N ALA A 248 3.22 -3.08 -20.35
CA ALA A 248 2.75 -2.48 -21.58
C ALA A 248 1.28 -2.12 -21.43
N GLN A 249 0.92 -0.90 -21.82
CA GLN A 249 -0.45 -0.42 -21.85
C GLN A 249 -0.76 0.16 -23.22
N LEU A 250 -1.81 -0.33 -23.86
CA LEU A 250 -2.33 0.14 -25.14
C LEU A 250 -3.74 0.69 -24.94
N GLN A 251 -3.90 1.98 -25.21
CA GLN A 251 -5.21 2.62 -25.27
C GLN A 251 -5.51 3.01 -26.73
N LYS A 252 -6.66 2.59 -27.24
CA LYS A 252 -7.12 2.96 -28.58
C LYS A 252 -8.60 3.30 -28.53
N GLY A 253 -8.91 4.58 -28.70
CA GLY A 253 -10.27 5.08 -28.59
C GLY A 253 -10.89 4.72 -27.24
N ASN A 254 -11.92 3.88 -27.27
CA ASN A 254 -12.66 3.43 -26.08
C ASN A 254 -12.08 2.17 -25.40
N TYR A 255 -11.04 1.58 -25.96
CA TYR A 255 -10.42 0.36 -25.45
C TYR A 255 -9.13 0.67 -24.72
N ASN A 256 -8.89 -0.02 -23.63
CA ASN A 256 -7.61 0.00 -22.89
C ASN A 256 -7.22 -1.45 -22.55
N PHE A 257 -6.00 -1.84 -22.91
CA PHE A 257 -5.40 -3.12 -22.59
C PHE A 257 -4.11 -2.90 -21.83
N MET A 258 -3.87 -3.69 -20.80
CA MET A 258 -2.67 -3.62 -20.00
C MET A 258 -2.18 -5.02 -19.69
N VAL A 259 -0.87 -5.19 -19.77
CA VAL A 259 -0.14 -6.36 -19.29
C VAL A 259 0.99 -5.87 -18.39
N ASP A 260 1.14 -6.52 -17.25
CA ASP A 260 2.16 -6.24 -16.27
C ASP A 260 2.76 -7.57 -15.80
N TYR A 261 4.09 -7.68 -15.80
CA TYR A 261 4.82 -8.87 -15.40
C TYR A 261 5.99 -8.51 -14.50
N ALA A 262 5.98 -9.02 -13.28
CA ALA A 262 7.03 -8.80 -12.30
C ALA A 262 7.69 -10.10 -11.86
N ILE A 263 8.97 -10.03 -11.59
CA ILE A 263 9.76 -11.10 -10.99
C ILE A 263 10.55 -10.58 -9.80
N LYS A 264 10.66 -11.38 -8.76
CA LYS A 264 11.44 -11.09 -7.56
C LYS A 264 12.42 -12.24 -7.33
N GLY A 265 13.67 -11.92 -7.01
CA GLY A 265 14.69 -12.89 -6.62
C GLY A 265 14.29 -13.63 -5.34
N CYS A 266 15.07 -14.65 -5.02
CA CYS A 266 14.91 -15.44 -3.82
C CYS A 266 14.94 -14.55 -2.57
N ASP A 267 13.88 -14.62 -1.76
CA ASP A 267 13.70 -13.80 -0.56
C ASP A 267 13.13 -14.63 0.60
N PRO A 268 13.98 -15.43 1.26
CA PRO A 268 13.56 -16.13 2.45
C PRO A 268 13.17 -15.14 3.55
N SER A 269 11.92 -15.16 3.96
CA SER A 269 11.35 -14.22 4.92
C SER A 269 10.29 -14.89 5.80
N SER A 270 9.87 -14.21 6.85
CA SER A 270 8.80 -14.69 7.73
C SER A 270 7.48 -14.96 6.98
N ASP A 271 7.18 -14.19 5.94
CA ASP A 271 5.96 -14.33 5.15
C ASP A 271 5.90 -15.63 4.34
N ASN A 272 7.05 -16.16 3.95
CA ASN A 272 7.14 -17.42 3.20
C ASN A 272 7.82 -18.54 4.00
N TYR A 273 7.90 -18.38 5.34
CA TYR A 273 8.53 -19.35 6.24
C TYR A 273 9.99 -19.67 5.90
N TYR A 274 10.71 -18.68 5.38
CA TYR A 274 12.12 -18.79 5.00
C TYR A 274 12.42 -19.85 3.93
N ILE A 275 11.52 -20.00 2.95
CA ILE A 275 11.80 -20.82 1.77
C ILE A 275 12.62 -20.03 0.73
N TYR A 276 13.51 -20.72 0.03
CA TYR A 276 14.36 -20.18 -1.03
C TYR A 276 13.64 -20.28 -2.38
N LYS A 277 12.67 -19.40 -2.59
CA LYS A 277 11.85 -19.39 -3.81
C LYS A 277 11.82 -18.00 -4.43
N ASN A 278 11.93 -17.93 -5.75
CA ASN A 278 11.70 -16.68 -6.49
C ASN A 278 10.21 -16.30 -6.46
N GLY A 279 9.93 -15.02 -6.56
CA GLY A 279 8.58 -14.51 -6.72
C GLY A 279 8.25 -14.18 -8.17
N SER A 280 6.97 -14.27 -8.54
CA SER A 280 6.48 -13.79 -9.83
C SER A 280 5.04 -13.30 -9.73
N ALA A 281 4.73 -12.29 -10.53
CA ALA A 281 3.35 -11.83 -10.69
C ALA A 281 3.08 -11.48 -12.15
N VAL A 282 1.87 -11.74 -12.59
CA VAL A 282 1.37 -11.32 -13.90
C VAL A 282 -0.04 -10.77 -13.75
N MET A 283 -0.33 -9.68 -14.44
CA MET A 283 -1.67 -9.10 -14.54
C MET A 283 -1.99 -8.78 -15.99
N VAL A 284 -3.20 -9.12 -16.39
CA VAL A 284 -3.76 -8.75 -17.69
C VAL A 284 -5.09 -8.07 -17.43
N SER A 285 -5.30 -6.92 -18.04
CA SER A 285 -6.54 -6.14 -17.92
C SER A 285 -7.00 -5.67 -19.29
N GLY A 286 -8.29 -5.78 -19.55
CA GLY A 286 -8.94 -5.24 -20.72
C GLY A 286 -10.19 -4.44 -20.32
N SER A 287 -10.31 -3.21 -20.80
CA SER A 287 -11.49 -2.41 -20.53
C SER A 287 -12.02 -1.72 -21.78
N TYR A 288 -13.31 -1.52 -21.76
CA TYR A 288 -14.05 -0.73 -22.75
C TYR A 288 -14.90 0.33 -22.03
N SER A 289 -14.79 1.58 -22.47
CA SER A 289 -15.55 2.67 -21.86
C SER A 289 -16.06 3.64 -22.91
N LYS A 290 -17.36 3.87 -22.87
CA LYS A 290 -18.03 4.94 -23.63
C LYS A 290 -19.13 5.59 -22.78
N ARG A 291 -19.62 6.73 -23.24
CA ARG A 291 -20.70 7.43 -22.52
C ARG A 291 -21.89 6.49 -22.22
N GLY A 292 -22.14 6.25 -20.95
CA GLY A 292 -23.24 5.43 -20.47
C GLY A 292 -22.99 3.92 -20.43
N MET A 293 -21.77 3.44 -20.74
CA MET A 293 -21.43 2.02 -20.64
C MET A 293 -19.93 1.86 -20.35
N SER A 294 -19.60 0.96 -19.42
CA SER A 294 -18.24 0.49 -19.21
C SER A 294 -18.21 -1.00 -18.92
N ALA A 295 -17.14 -1.65 -19.35
CA ALA A 295 -16.84 -3.04 -19.05
C ALA A 295 -15.34 -3.17 -18.72
N LEU A 296 -15.01 -4.00 -17.73
CA LEU A 296 -13.64 -4.33 -17.31
C LEU A 296 -13.57 -5.83 -17.10
N ILE A 297 -12.52 -6.45 -17.60
CA ILE A 297 -12.14 -7.83 -17.30
C ILE A 297 -10.66 -7.82 -16.98
N GLN A 298 -10.30 -8.45 -15.85
CA GLN A 298 -8.91 -8.56 -15.45
C GLN A 298 -8.61 -9.89 -14.77
N ALA A 299 -7.38 -10.32 -14.91
CA ALA A 299 -6.85 -11.52 -14.28
C ALA A 299 -5.47 -11.23 -13.72
N LYS A 300 -5.18 -11.76 -12.53
CA LYS A 300 -3.89 -11.64 -11.87
C LYS A 300 -3.48 -13.00 -11.32
N ARG A 301 -2.21 -13.36 -11.50
CA ARG A 301 -1.54 -14.41 -10.74
C ARG A 301 -0.39 -13.80 -9.96
N SER A 302 -0.29 -14.12 -8.70
CA SER A 302 0.89 -13.81 -7.89
C SER A 302 1.41 -15.08 -7.24
N ASP A 303 2.71 -15.18 -7.04
CA ASP A 303 3.39 -16.31 -6.39
C ASP A 303 4.60 -15.76 -5.64
N ASN A 304 4.63 -15.89 -4.32
CA ASN A 304 5.74 -15.47 -3.45
C ASN A 304 6.21 -14.01 -3.67
N MET A 305 5.27 -13.08 -3.88
CA MET A 305 5.57 -11.67 -4.18
C MET A 305 5.55 -10.75 -2.97
N SER A 306 5.43 -11.28 -1.75
CA SER A 306 5.64 -10.47 -0.54
C SER A 306 7.03 -9.86 -0.56
N TYR A 307 7.13 -8.53 -0.44
CA TYR A 307 8.40 -7.80 -0.47
C TYR A 307 8.39 -6.76 0.64
N ARG A 308 9.14 -7.04 1.70
CA ARG A 308 9.21 -6.20 2.90
C ARG A 308 10.58 -5.58 3.05
N SER A 309 10.64 -4.45 3.73
CA SER A 309 11.91 -3.80 4.10
C SER A 309 12.69 -4.57 5.17
N ASN A 310 12.05 -5.48 5.90
CA ASN A 310 12.69 -6.35 6.88
C ASN A 310 12.08 -7.75 6.78
N ARG A 311 12.91 -8.77 6.63
CA ARG A 311 12.52 -10.17 6.38
C ARG A 311 12.02 -10.91 7.61
N THR A 312 12.34 -10.45 8.82
CA THR A 312 11.95 -11.12 10.07
C THR A 312 10.62 -10.63 10.64
N ILE A 313 10.08 -9.53 10.13
CA ILE A 313 8.81 -8.98 10.58
C ILE A 313 7.67 -9.93 10.23
N ASN A 314 6.95 -10.37 11.25
CA ASN A 314 5.78 -11.24 11.11
C ASN A 314 4.52 -10.48 10.67
N GLY A 315 3.86 -11.06 9.70
CA GLY A 315 2.46 -11.11 9.30
C GLY A 315 1.61 -9.83 9.30
N VAL A 316 1.55 -9.09 10.36
CA VAL A 316 0.51 -8.06 10.54
C VAL A 316 0.99 -6.66 10.15
N SER A 317 2.28 -6.37 10.22
CA SER A 317 2.79 -5.03 9.89
C SER A 317 2.72 -4.72 8.39
N THR A 318 1.60 -4.18 7.94
CA THR A 318 1.40 -3.71 6.56
C THR A 318 2.38 -2.59 6.19
N ALA A 319 2.83 -1.84 7.17
CA ALA A 319 3.77 -0.73 7.01
C ALA A 319 5.18 -1.16 6.59
N SER A 320 5.55 -2.43 6.74
CA SER A 320 6.86 -2.91 6.30
C SER A 320 6.92 -3.29 4.82
N PHE A 321 5.79 -3.37 4.13
CA PHE A 321 5.77 -3.64 2.69
C PHE A 321 6.40 -2.49 1.90
N ILE A 322 7.23 -2.84 0.94
CA ILE A 322 7.77 -1.92 -0.07
C ILE A 322 7.07 -2.10 -1.41
N ASN A 323 6.20 -3.09 -1.54
CA ASN A 323 5.32 -3.29 -2.67
C ASN A 323 3.85 -3.36 -2.22
N ASN A 324 2.94 -3.26 -3.17
CA ASN A 324 1.52 -3.45 -2.92
C ASN A 324 0.87 -4.12 -4.13
N MET A 325 0.42 -5.35 -3.91
CA MET A 325 -0.28 -6.12 -4.94
C MET A 325 -1.73 -5.64 -5.06
N PRO A 326 -2.20 -5.21 -6.25
CA PRO A 326 -3.56 -4.75 -6.42
C PRO A 326 -4.58 -5.84 -6.07
N VAL A 327 -5.63 -5.45 -5.38
CA VAL A 327 -6.71 -6.34 -4.95
C VAL A 327 -7.80 -6.38 -6.01
N PHE A 328 -8.25 -7.58 -6.39
CA PHE A 328 -9.32 -7.79 -7.36
C PHE A 328 -10.65 -8.06 -6.66
N SER A 329 -11.08 -7.09 -5.87
CA SER A 329 -12.39 -7.07 -5.25
C SER A 329 -13.00 -5.68 -5.33
N TYR A 330 -14.32 -5.61 -5.44
CA TYR A 330 -15.02 -4.34 -5.42
C TYR A 330 -15.10 -3.80 -3.99
N GLN A 331 -14.71 -2.55 -3.80
CA GLN A 331 -14.88 -1.86 -2.52
C GLN A 331 -16.29 -1.28 -2.44
N HIS A 332 -17.08 -1.76 -1.50
CA HIS A 332 -18.41 -1.27 -1.23
C HIS A 332 -18.36 -0.11 -0.24
N THR A 333 -19.10 0.95 -0.50
CA THR A 333 -19.11 2.16 0.35
C THR A 333 -19.98 2.00 1.61
N TYR A 334 -21.00 1.12 1.58
CA TYR A 334 -22.04 1.03 2.62
C TYR A 334 -22.44 -0.41 2.92
N ASN A 335 -21.62 -1.20 3.55
CA ASN A 335 -22.12 -2.48 4.03
C ASN A 335 -21.17 -3.19 4.96
N LEU A 336 -21.70 -4.19 5.64
CA LEU A 336 -20.91 -5.10 6.48
C LEU A 336 -19.77 -5.79 5.72
N ALA A 337 -19.88 -5.97 4.41
CA ALA A 337 -18.83 -6.58 3.59
C ALA A 337 -17.56 -5.72 3.45
N THR A 338 -17.61 -4.44 3.81
CA THR A 338 -16.43 -3.56 3.84
C THR A 338 -15.68 -3.61 5.16
N ILE A 339 -16.25 -4.19 6.21
CA ILE A 339 -15.59 -4.34 7.52
C ILE A 339 -14.34 -5.22 7.42
N TYR A 340 -14.37 -6.20 6.51
CA TYR A 340 -13.23 -7.10 6.25
C TYR A 340 -12.86 -7.04 4.77
N PRO A 341 -12.15 -6.00 4.32
CA PRO A 341 -11.71 -5.91 2.95
C PRO A 341 -10.74 -7.05 2.64
N TYR A 342 -10.91 -7.64 1.48
CA TYR A 342 -9.99 -8.66 1.01
C TYR A 342 -8.61 -8.03 0.71
N SER A 343 -7.54 -8.69 1.13
CA SER A 343 -6.16 -8.36 0.75
C SER A 343 -5.52 -9.51 -0.03
N THR A 344 -4.65 -9.16 -0.97
CA THR A 344 -3.91 -10.16 -1.76
C THR A 344 -3.10 -11.09 -0.86
N GLN A 345 -3.20 -12.40 -1.11
CA GLN A 345 -2.47 -13.42 -0.35
C GLN A 345 -0.95 -13.30 -0.59
N THR A 346 -0.18 -13.19 0.49
CA THR A 346 1.28 -13.03 0.42
C THR A 346 1.97 -14.22 -0.24
N ALA A 347 1.46 -15.43 0.00
CA ALA A 347 2.00 -16.65 -0.57
C ALA A 347 1.66 -16.84 -2.05
N GLY A 348 0.57 -16.25 -2.50
CA GLY A 348 0.16 -16.25 -3.90
C GLY A 348 -1.28 -16.66 -4.15
N GLU A 349 -1.81 -16.17 -5.26
CA GLU A 349 -3.19 -16.37 -5.66
C GLU A 349 -3.39 -16.20 -7.17
N TRP A 350 -4.45 -16.80 -7.67
CA TRP A 350 -5.14 -16.41 -8.89
C TRP A 350 -6.35 -15.55 -8.52
N ALA A 351 -6.48 -14.40 -9.15
CA ALA A 351 -7.61 -13.50 -8.95
C ALA A 351 -8.19 -13.07 -10.30
N PHE A 352 -9.51 -13.13 -10.42
CA PHE A 352 -10.25 -12.72 -11.61
C PHE A 352 -11.31 -11.71 -11.19
N GLN A 353 -11.48 -10.66 -11.98
CA GLN A 353 -12.52 -9.67 -11.75
C GLN A 353 -13.18 -9.27 -13.06
N GLY A 354 -14.49 -9.11 -13.03
CA GLY A 354 -15.29 -8.56 -14.10
C GLY A 354 -16.22 -7.48 -13.58
N GLU A 355 -16.26 -6.35 -14.28
CA GLU A 355 -17.18 -5.25 -13.98
C GLU A 355 -17.93 -4.86 -15.23
N PHE A 356 -19.21 -4.58 -15.09
CA PHE A 356 -20.05 -4.04 -16.15
C PHE A 356 -20.94 -2.96 -15.59
N SER A 357 -21.00 -1.81 -16.26
CA SER A 357 -21.91 -0.73 -15.92
C SER A 357 -22.63 -0.25 -17.15
N TYR A 358 -23.94 -0.05 -17.02
CA TYR A 358 -24.78 0.48 -18.07
C TYR A 358 -25.80 1.47 -17.55
N ASN A 359 -25.94 2.59 -18.26
CA ASN A 359 -26.82 3.69 -17.91
C ASN A 359 -27.98 3.75 -18.90
N PHE A 360 -29.15 3.27 -18.50
CA PHE A 360 -30.38 3.38 -19.29
C PHE A 360 -30.83 4.82 -19.35
N LYS A 361 -31.10 5.32 -20.57
CA LYS A 361 -31.52 6.71 -20.78
C LYS A 361 -32.90 6.98 -20.13
N ARG A 362 -33.08 8.22 -19.69
CA ARG A 362 -34.38 8.71 -19.19
C ARG A 362 -35.48 8.50 -20.24
N LYS A 363 -36.71 8.28 -19.79
CA LYS A 363 -37.90 8.08 -20.62
C LYS A 363 -37.82 6.84 -21.53
N THR A 364 -37.04 5.83 -21.17
CA THR A 364 -37.07 4.49 -21.79
C THR A 364 -37.72 3.50 -20.81
N ALA A 365 -38.15 2.34 -21.30
CA ALA A 365 -38.84 1.32 -20.49
C ALA A 365 -37.99 0.91 -19.24
N LEU A 366 -36.69 0.76 -19.37
CA LEU A 366 -35.78 0.40 -18.26
C LEU A 366 -35.18 1.62 -17.55
N GLY A 367 -35.18 2.79 -18.20
CA GLY A 367 -34.59 4.01 -17.65
C GLY A 367 -35.58 4.84 -16.79
N GLY A 368 -36.88 4.62 -16.91
CA GLY A 368 -37.87 5.36 -16.16
C GLY A 368 -37.77 6.88 -16.34
N LYS A 369 -38.30 7.64 -15.36
CA LYS A 369 -38.32 9.10 -15.37
C LYS A 369 -36.93 9.74 -15.27
N TYR A 370 -36.02 9.12 -14.49
CA TYR A 370 -34.72 9.71 -14.12
C TYR A 370 -33.52 9.04 -14.77
N GLY A 371 -33.67 7.91 -15.42
CA GLY A 371 -32.62 7.02 -15.88
C GLY A 371 -32.29 5.98 -14.81
N THR A 372 -31.77 4.83 -15.21
CA THR A 372 -31.37 3.73 -14.33
C THR A 372 -29.93 3.34 -14.63
N ASN A 373 -29.08 3.29 -13.60
CA ASN A 373 -27.75 2.76 -13.70
C ASN A 373 -27.71 1.35 -13.12
N ILE A 374 -27.21 0.40 -13.88
CA ILE A 374 -26.95 -0.97 -13.42
C ILE A 374 -25.45 -1.17 -13.38
N LYS A 375 -24.94 -1.66 -12.24
CA LYS A 375 -23.55 -2.11 -12.06
C LYS A 375 -23.56 -3.57 -11.65
N LEU A 376 -22.78 -4.37 -12.35
CA LEU A 376 -22.49 -5.76 -12.03
C LEU A 376 -21.01 -5.88 -11.74
N ASN A 377 -20.68 -6.56 -10.66
CA ASN A 377 -19.31 -6.88 -10.31
C ASN A 377 -19.20 -8.37 -9.98
N PHE A 378 -18.12 -8.97 -10.43
CA PHE A 378 -17.78 -10.34 -10.14
C PHE A 378 -16.31 -10.42 -9.75
N SER A 379 -16.01 -11.07 -8.65
CA SER A 379 -14.63 -11.35 -8.20
C SER A 379 -14.52 -12.83 -7.84
N HIS A 380 -13.46 -13.48 -8.31
CA HIS A 380 -13.16 -14.86 -7.99
C HIS A 380 -11.68 -15.04 -7.70
N ILE A 381 -11.36 -15.50 -6.50
CA ILE A 381 -9.97 -15.63 -6.03
C ILE A 381 -9.74 -17.06 -5.57
N ARG A 382 -8.57 -17.58 -5.92
CA ARG A 382 -8.11 -18.91 -5.51
C ARG A 382 -6.63 -18.88 -5.13
N SER A 383 -6.28 -19.54 -4.05
CA SER A 383 -4.87 -19.77 -3.70
C SER A 383 -4.19 -20.69 -4.74
N ILE A 384 -2.89 -20.59 -4.83
CA ILE A 384 -2.07 -21.47 -5.66
C ILE A 384 -1.98 -22.84 -4.97
N TYR A 385 -2.08 -23.92 -5.76
CA TYR A 385 -2.05 -25.30 -5.26
C TYR A 385 -0.73 -25.61 -4.55
N GLY A 386 -0.81 -26.21 -3.35
CA GLY A 386 0.30 -26.88 -2.68
C GLY A 386 1.22 -26.00 -1.83
N GLN A 387 0.93 -24.70 -1.67
CA GLN A 387 1.83 -23.82 -0.89
C GLN A 387 1.74 -23.98 0.62
N PHE A 388 0.64 -24.49 1.19
CA PHE A 388 0.38 -24.42 2.63
C PHE A 388 0.33 -25.75 3.39
N ASP A 389 0.51 -26.87 2.73
CA ASP A 389 0.55 -28.15 3.44
C ASP A 389 1.93 -28.35 4.11
N ASN A 390 2.00 -28.17 5.44
CA ASN A 390 3.19 -28.36 6.28
C ASN A 390 4.35 -27.38 6.06
N VAL A 391 4.07 -26.09 5.99
CA VAL A 391 5.05 -25.03 5.68
C VAL A 391 6.22 -24.99 6.70
N ALA A 392 5.98 -25.31 7.96
CA ALA A 392 7.04 -25.35 8.97
C ALA A 392 8.18 -26.36 8.64
N GLN A 393 7.88 -27.39 7.85
CA GLN A 393 8.88 -28.37 7.41
C GLN A 393 9.67 -27.91 6.17
N LEU A 394 9.28 -26.79 5.55
CA LEU A 394 9.89 -26.28 4.31
C LEU A 394 10.96 -25.21 4.59
N LYS A 395 11.13 -24.77 5.84
CA LYS A 395 12.15 -23.78 6.22
C LYS A 395 13.53 -24.21 5.74
N GLY A 396 14.20 -23.33 5.00
CA GLY A 396 15.53 -23.61 4.45
C GLY A 396 15.56 -24.48 3.20
N THR A 397 14.40 -24.84 2.63
CA THR A 397 14.28 -25.55 1.35
C THR A 397 13.83 -24.62 0.24
N ASN A 398 13.79 -25.12 -1.01
CA ASN A 398 13.27 -24.35 -2.15
C ASN A 398 11.73 -24.26 -2.16
N GLY A 399 11.05 -24.82 -1.16
CA GLY A 399 9.60 -24.87 -1.13
C GLY A 399 9.02 -25.81 -2.20
N LYS A 400 7.70 -25.71 -2.40
CA LYS A 400 7.01 -26.44 -3.47
C LYS A 400 6.80 -25.53 -4.67
N GLU A 401 7.14 -26.02 -5.84
CA GLU A 401 6.81 -25.33 -7.08
C GLU A 401 5.36 -25.65 -7.47
N ALA A 402 4.63 -24.63 -7.87
CA ALA A 402 3.34 -24.76 -8.53
C ALA A 402 3.51 -24.47 -10.02
N THR A 403 2.90 -25.25 -10.88
CA THR A 403 2.87 -24.89 -12.30
C THR A 403 2.06 -23.61 -12.51
N PHE A 404 2.25 -22.93 -13.63
CA PHE A 404 1.63 -21.60 -13.85
C PHE A 404 0.10 -21.63 -13.70
N PHE A 405 -0.56 -22.71 -14.15
CA PHE A 405 -2.02 -22.84 -14.11
C PHE A 405 -2.56 -23.58 -12.87
N ASP A 406 -1.71 -23.98 -11.94
CA ASP A 406 -2.18 -24.64 -10.72
C ASP A 406 -3.04 -23.70 -9.88
N MET A 407 -4.23 -24.17 -9.53
CA MET A 407 -5.16 -23.53 -8.62
C MET A 407 -5.58 -24.53 -7.55
N ALA A 408 -5.65 -24.11 -6.31
CA ALA A 408 -6.17 -24.95 -5.25
C ALA A 408 -7.60 -25.38 -5.57
N ARG A 409 -7.90 -26.66 -5.40
CA ARG A 409 -9.26 -27.17 -5.52
C ARG A 409 -10.10 -26.58 -4.38
N PHE A 410 -11.33 -26.18 -4.69
CA PHE A 410 -12.29 -25.81 -3.65
C PHE A 410 -12.52 -27.05 -2.77
N ARG A 411 -12.02 -26.99 -1.53
CA ARG A 411 -12.41 -27.94 -0.48
C ARG A 411 -13.42 -27.17 0.39
N PRO A 412 -14.69 -27.57 0.46
CA PRO A 412 -15.60 -27.01 1.44
C PRO A 412 -14.94 -27.21 2.83
N PRO A 413 -15.10 -26.25 3.78
CA PRO A 413 -14.58 -26.42 5.11
C PRO A 413 -15.07 -27.78 5.61
N ARG A 414 -14.13 -28.64 5.99
CA ARG A 414 -14.50 -29.88 6.70
C ARG A 414 -15.21 -29.40 7.97
N SER A 415 -16.48 -29.72 8.11
CA SER A 415 -17.17 -29.57 9.38
C SER A 415 -16.25 -30.18 10.43
N ALA A 416 -15.78 -29.38 11.35
CA ALA A 416 -15.04 -29.89 12.49
C ALA A 416 -16.00 -30.84 13.21
N THR A 417 -15.89 -32.11 12.92
CA THR A 417 -16.54 -33.13 13.73
C THR A 417 -15.86 -33.00 15.10
N PRO A 418 -16.60 -32.71 16.17
CA PRO A 418 -15.99 -32.67 17.50
C PRO A 418 -15.38 -34.06 17.72
N SER A 419 -14.06 -34.13 17.89
CA SER A 419 -13.44 -35.32 18.37
C SER A 419 -13.96 -35.56 19.79
N HIS A 420 -14.91 -36.46 19.95
CA HIS A 420 -15.22 -37.03 21.25
C HIS A 420 -13.96 -37.78 21.70
N SER A 421 -13.09 -37.07 22.40
CA SER A 421 -12.14 -37.74 23.30
C SER A 421 -12.96 -38.34 24.41
N ALA A 422 -13.17 -39.64 24.32
CA ALA A 422 -13.74 -40.44 25.36
C ALA A 422 -12.84 -40.27 26.61
N ALA A 423 -13.30 -39.49 27.58
CA ALA A 423 -12.74 -39.51 28.89
C ALA A 423 -13.03 -40.91 29.47
N ARG A 424 -11.99 -41.75 29.53
CA ARG A 424 -12.02 -42.98 30.32
C ARG A 424 -12.00 -42.59 31.79
N LYS A 425 -13.09 -42.91 32.49
CA LYS A 425 -13.12 -42.91 33.96
C LYS A 425 -12.26 -44.08 34.44
N GLU A 426 -11.31 -43.82 35.27
CA GLU A 426 -10.90 -44.66 36.38
C GLU A 426 -10.93 -43.81 37.66
#